data_7da6baae43ac48b54e3b95557d5f9d35
#
_entry.id   7da6baae43ac48b54e3b95557d5f9d35
#
_cell.length_a   1.000
_cell.length_b   1.000
_cell.length_c   1.000
_cell.angle_alpha   90.00
_cell.angle_beta   90.00
_cell.angle_gamma   90.00
#
_symmetry.space_group_name_H-M   'P 1'
#
loop_
_entity.id
_entity.type
_entity.pdbx_description
1 polymer ?
#
loop_
_entity_poly.entity_id
_entity_poly.type
_entity_poly.pdbx_seq_one_letter_code
_entity_poly.pdbx_strand_id
1 'polypeptide(L)'
;MAIFTATLFYKPYTCIKPMPDQLLQLDRHLFYWINHDLTNAFFDWLMPLMRNPKFWIPLYVFIIGFCLWKYKNHGVILVIMLILAVGFADYTSASIIKKQVYRLRPCRDPVTSVTVISRVPCGLGYSFPSTHATDHFTIAVYLSCLFFKRWKWVLPVFVFWAAIICFAQVYVGVHFPVDVTCGAVYGSLTGALFAFCYMKMQPGFKP
;
A
#
# COMPACT_ATOMS: atom_id res chain seq x y z
N MET A 1 23.40 47.45 5.23
CA MET A 1 22.33 46.66 4.57
C MET A 1 22.82 45.18 4.55
N ALA A 2 22.50 44.44 5.60
CA ALA A 2 23.03 43.11 5.85
C ALA A 2 22.03 42.10 5.29
N ILE A 3 22.45 41.31 4.30
CA ILE A 3 21.68 40.22 3.70
C ILE A 3 21.76 39.02 4.66
N PHE A 4 20.70 38.77 5.40
CA PHE A 4 20.55 37.58 6.23
C PHE A 4 20.27 36.39 5.29
N THR A 5 21.30 35.61 4.96
CA THR A 5 21.16 34.28 4.37
C THR A 5 20.68 33.32 5.45
N ALA A 6 19.38 33.09 5.49
CA ALA A 6 18.80 32.02 6.29
C ALA A 6 19.12 30.68 5.65
N THR A 7 20.28 30.14 5.98
CA THR A 7 20.58 28.69 5.77
C THR A 7 19.71 27.92 6.75
N LEU A 8 18.53 27.50 6.28
CA LEU A 8 17.71 26.54 6.96
C LEU A 8 18.52 25.23 7.10
N PHE A 9 18.97 24.96 8.33
CA PHE A 9 19.56 23.70 8.73
C PHE A 9 18.53 22.59 8.54
N TYR A 10 18.52 21.99 7.36
CA TYR A 10 17.88 20.70 7.14
C TYR A 10 18.72 19.65 7.88
N LYS A 11 18.28 19.28 9.07
CA LYS A 11 18.92 18.23 9.87
C LYS A 11 18.46 16.88 9.31
N PRO A 12 19.31 16.11 8.62
CA PRO A 12 18.93 14.80 8.12
C PRO A 12 18.96 13.81 9.30
N TYR A 13 17.84 13.68 10.01
CA TYR A 13 17.66 12.57 10.94
C TYR A 13 17.24 11.32 10.17
N THR A 14 18.18 10.68 9.50
CA THR A 14 17.95 9.35 8.92
C THR A 14 19.05 8.42 9.37
N CYS A 15 18.70 7.46 10.25
CA CYS A 15 19.51 6.26 10.49
C CYS A 15 19.56 5.33 9.27
N ILE A 16 18.85 5.67 8.21
CA ILE A 16 18.77 4.88 6.97
C ILE A 16 19.58 5.64 5.92
N LYS A 17 20.54 4.94 5.27
CA LYS A 17 21.28 5.50 4.14
C LYS A 17 20.32 6.10 3.11
N PRO A 18 20.60 7.28 2.56
CA PRO A 18 19.78 7.86 1.50
C PRO A 18 19.71 6.86 0.33
N MET A 19 18.56 6.84 -0.35
CA MET A 19 18.37 6.02 -1.54
C MET A 19 19.44 6.38 -2.57
N PRO A 20 20.05 5.41 -3.28
CA PRO A 20 21.01 5.71 -4.34
C PRO A 20 20.41 6.66 -5.37
N ASP A 21 21.19 7.63 -5.85
CA ASP A 21 20.71 8.68 -6.77
C ASP A 21 20.08 8.10 -8.03
N GLN A 22 20.63 7.02 -8.58
CA GLN A 22 20.06 6.34 -9.76
C GLN A 22 18.65 5.79 -9.49
N LEU A 23 18.44 5.18 -8.32
CA LEU A 23 17.13 4.66 -7.94
C LEU A 23 16.13 5.80 -7.67
N LEU A 24 16.59 6.90 -7.08
CA LEU A 24 15.77 8.09 -6.85
C LEU A 24 15.34 8.74 -8.18
N GLN A 25 16.24 8.83 -9.15
CA GLN A 25 15.93 9.36 -10.48
C GLN A 25 14.95 8.46 -11.24
N LEU A 26 15.18 7.14 -11.21
CA LEU A 26 14.25 6.17 -11.81
C LEU A 26 12.85 6.27 -11.18
N ASP A 27 12.78 6.36 -9.87
CA ASP A 27 11.53 6.45 -9.13
C ASP A 27 10.75 7.72 -9.47
N ARG A 28 11.43 8.87 -9.59
CA ARG A 28 10.83 10.13 -10.04
C ARG A 28 10.41 10.10 -11.51
N HIS A 29 11.21 9.46 -12.37
CA HIS A 29 10.87 9.31 -13.78
C HIS A 29 9.62 8.44 -13.98
N LEU A 30 9.57 7.28 -13.32
CA LEU A 30 8.40 6.40 -13.34
C LEU A 30 7.16 7.08 -12.73
N PHE A 31 7.35 7.86 -11.66
CA PHE A 31 6.28 8.66 -11.09
C PHE A 31 5.72 9.65 -12.11
N TYR A 32 6.59 10.43 -12.78
CA TYR A 32 6.19 11.40 -13.78
C TYR A 32 5.42 10.72 -14.92
N TRP A 33 5.96 9.63 -15.46
CA TRP A 33 5.29 8.87 -16.52
C TRP A 33 3.88 8.43 -16.12
N ILE A 34 3.70 7.88 -14.91
CA ILE A 34 2.39 7.40 -14.44
C ILE A 34 1.44 8.57 -14.13
N ASN A 35 1.93 9.61 -13.45
CA ASN A 35 1.10 10.72 -12.98
C ASN A 35 0.76 11.71 -14.08
N HIS A 36 1.65 11.90 -15.07
CA HIS A 36 1.56 12.91 -16.12
C HIS A 36 1.27 12.31 -17.49
N ASP A 37 2.14 11.43 -18.02
CA ASP A 37 2.04 10.98 -19.42
C ASP A 37 0.87 10.00 -19.65
N LEU A 38 0.48 9.23 -18.64
CA LEU A 38 -0.70 8.35 -18.71
C LEU A 38 -2.03 9.07 -18.42
N THR A 39 -2.02 10.40 -18.29
CA THR A 39 -3.23 11.19 -18.01
C THR A 39 -4.28 11.03 -19.08
N ASN A 40 -5.49 10.64 -18.69
CA ASN A 40 -6.67 10.59 -19.52
C ASN A 40 -7.95 10.65 -18.68
N ALA A 41 -9.06 11.05 -19.29
CA ALA A 41 -10.34 11.24 -18.60
C ALA A 41 -10.86 9.97 -17.88
N PHE A 42 -10.59 8.78 -18.45
CA PHE A 42 -11.01 7.52 -17.83
C PHE A 42 -10.25 7.24 -16.53
N PHE A 43 -8.92 7.39 -16.54
CA PHE A 43 -8.11 7.20 -15.34
C PHE A 43 -8.32 8.31 -14.31
N ASP A 44 -8.56 9.54 -14.74
CA ASP A 44 -8.86 10.67 -13.86
C ASP A 44 -10.15 10.44 -13.06
N TRP A 45 -11.14 9.75 -13.65
CA TRP A 45 -12.35 9.33 -12.96
C TRP A 45 -12.13 8.06 -12.13
N LEU A 46 -11.46 7.04 -12.68
CA LEU A 46 -11.35 5.72 -12.06
C LEU A 46 -10.37 5.66 -10.89
N MET A 47 -9.17 6.27 -11.01
CA MET A 47 -8.12 6.07 -10.02
C MET A 47 -8.42 6.69 -8.64
N PRO A 48 -9.07 7.86 -8.53
CA PRO A 48 -9.55 8.35 -7.24
C PRO A 48 -10.54 7.40 -6.55
N LEU A 49 -11.38 6.68 -7.30
CA LEU A 49 -12.29 5.66 -6.75
C LEU A 49 -11.50 4.42 -6.26
N MET A 50 -10.59 3.90 -7.09
CA MET A 50 -9.81 2.69 -6.78
C MET A 50 -9.00 2.84 -5.49
N ARG A 51 -8.44 4.02 -5.22
CA ARG A 51 -7.70 4.27 -3.99
C ARG A 51 -8.58 4.50 -2.75
N ASN A 52 -9.88 4.76 -2.92
CA ASN A 52 -10.76 5.09 -1.81
C ASN A 52 -11.18 3.82 -1.05
N PRO A 53 -10.79 3.64 0.23
CA PRO A 53 -11.14 2.43 0.98
C PRO A 53 -12.66 2.26 1.13
N LYS A 54 -13.43 3.35 1.15
CA LYS A 54 -14.90 3.27 1.25
C LYS A 54 -15.54 2.61 0.03
N PHE A 55 -14.92 2.74 -1.15
CA PHE A 55 -15.37 2.07 -2.37
C PHE A 55 -15.31 0.54 -2.24
N TRP A 56 -14.37 0.03 -1.47
CA TRP A 56 -14.14 -1.40 -1.30
C TRP A 56 -14.89 -2.03 -0.12
N ILE A 57 -15.65 -1.24 0.67
CA ILE A 57 -16.46 -1.75 1.79
C ILE A 57 -17.36 -2.92 1.37
N PRO A 58 -18.11 -2.87 0.25
CA PRO A 58 -18.94 -4.00 -0.18
C PRO A 58 -18.12 -5.29 -0.39
N LEU A 59 -16.91 -5.18 -0.96
CA LEU A 59 -16.01 -6.32 -1.16
C LEU A 59 -15.53 -6.89 0.19
N TYR A 60 -15.15 -6.03 1.13
CA TYR A 60 -14.71 -6.47 2.46
C TYR A 60 -15.83 -7.18 3.21
N VAL A 61 -17.05 -6.62 3.19
CA VAL A 61 -18.24 -7.24 3.79
C VAL A 61 -18.54 -8.59 3.13
N PHE A 62 -18.45 -8.67 1.81
CA PHE A 62 -18.63 -9.93 1.08
C PHE A 62 -17.59 -10.98 1.49
N ILE A 63 -16.29 -10.63 1.54
CA ILE A 63 -15.23 -11.56 1.94
C ILE A 63 -15.46 -12.07 3.36
N ILE A 64 -15.75 -11.17 4.32
CA ILE A 64 -16.02 -11.52 5.71
C ILE A 64 -17.25 -12.42 5.80
N GLY A 65 -18.36 -12.00 5.20
CA GLY A 65 -19.61 -12.76 5.22
C GLY A 65 -19.49 -14.14 4.59
N PHE A 66 -18.79 -14.24 3.44
CA PHE A 66 -18.51 -15.51 2.78
C PHE A 66 -17.66 -16.44 3.69
N CYS A 67 -16.60 -15.92 4.30
CA CYS A 67 -15.74 -16.72 5.17
C CYS A 67 -16.52 -17.24 6.40
N LEU A 68 -17.33 -16.41 7.02
CA LEU A 68 -18.14 -16.78 8.19
C LEU A 68 -19.22 -17.80 7.81
N TRP A 69 -19.92 -17.58 6.72
CA TRP A 69 -20.97 -18.47 6.25
C TRP A 69 -20.44 -19.83 5.83
N LYS A 70 -19.40 -19.84 4.99
CA LYS A 70 -18.88 -21.08 4.39
C LYS A 70 -18.08 -21.94 5.36
N TYR A 71 -17.26 -21.31 6.22
CA TYR A 71 -16.28 -22.02 7.07
C TYR A 71 -16.64 -22.01 8.56
N LYS A 72 -17.74 -21.38 8.96
CA LYS A 72 -18.24 -21.39 10.35
C LYS A 72 -17.13 -21.04 11.36
N ASN A 73 -16.83 -21.91 12.31
CA ASN A 73 -15.82 -21.68 13.35
C ASN A 73 -14.42 -21.44 12.78
N HIS A 74 -14.01 -22.18 11.73
CA HIS A 74 -12.75 -21.89 11.02
C HIS A 74 -12.78 -20.51 10.36
N GLY A 75 -13.95 -20.11 9.83
CA GLY A 75 -14.16 -18.79 9.23
C GLY A 75 -14.02 -17.63 10.24
N VAL A 76 -14.49 -17.83 11.47
CA VAL A 76 -14.32 -16.84 12.56
C VAL A 76 -12.85 -16.60 12.84
N ILE A 77 -12.07 -17.69 13.01
CA ILE A 77 -10.63 -17.59 13.29
C ILE A 77 -9.89 -16.99 12.09
N LEU A 78 -10.30 -17.35 10.84
CA LEU A 78 -9.75 -16.80 9.61
C LEU A 78 -9.94 -15.28 9.57
N VAL A 79 -11.14 -14.80 9.84
CA VAL A 79 -11.46 -13.37 9.83
C VAL A 79 -10.72 -12.62 10.95
N ILE A 80 -10.64 -13.18 12.16
CA ILE A 80 -9.86 -12.58 13.25
C ILE A 80 -8.38 -12.47 12.85
N MET A 81 -7.78 -13.53 12.29
CA MET A 81 -6.39 -13.51 11.85
C MET A 81 -6.16 -12.52 10.70
N LEU A 82 -7.13 -12.36 9.79
CA LEU A 82 -7.07 -11.35 8.74
C LEU A 82 -7.08 -9.93 9.32
N ILE A 83 -7.97 -9.64 10.27
CA ILE A 83 -8.05 -8.34 10.96
C ILE A 83 -6.74 -8.05 11.70
N LEU A 84 -6.18 -9.04 12.39
CA LEU A 84 -4.90 -8.90 13.08
C LEU A 84 -3.75 -8.67 12.11
N ALA A 85 -3.74 -9.37 10.96
CA ALA A 85 -2.72 -9.19 9.92
C ALA A 85 -2.75 -7.77 9.34
N VAL A 86 -3.93 -7.27 8.97
CA VAL A 86 -4.09 -5.92 8.42
C VAL A 86 -3.79 -4.87 9.49
N GLY A 87 -4.30 -5.03 10.72
CA GLY A 87 -4.02 -4.11 11.82
C GLY A 87 -2.53 -4.03 12.17
N PHE A 88 -1.82 -5.17 12.16
CA PHE A 88 -0.37 -5.22 12.33
C PHE A 88 0.36 -4.51 11.19
N ALA A 89 -0.03 -4.80 9.93
CA ALA A 89 0.56 -4.21 8.74
C ALA A 89 0.36 -2.68 8.70
N ASP A 90 -0.87 -2.20 8.95
CA ASP A 90 -1.20 -0.77 9.02
C ASP A 90 -0.41 -0.08 10.13
N TYR A 91 -0.48 -0.59 11.36
CA TYR A 91 0.21 0.02 12.51
C TYR A 91 1.73 0.11 12.28
N THR A 92 2.36 -0.97 11.85
CA THR A 92 3.81 -0.99 11.66
C THR A 92 4.25 -0.11 10.49
N SER A 93 3.52 -0.13 9.36
CA SER A 93 3.83 0.72 8.21
C SER A 93 3.59 2.20 8.52
N ALA A 94 2.45 2.55 9.11
CA ALA A 94 2.05 3.94 9.33
C ALA A 94 2.70 4.58 10.56
N SER A 95 2.85 3.83 11.67
CA SER A 95 3.29 4.40 12.95
C SER A 95 4.77 4.15 13.26
N ILE A 96 5.38 3.10 12.69
CA ILE A 96 6.78 2.77 12.95
C ILE A 96 7.64 3.17 11.77
N ILE A 97 7.47 2.54 10.59
CA ILE A 97 8.39 2.69 9.47
C ILE A 97 8.34 4.13 8.90
N LYS A 98 7.15 4.69 8.70
CA LYS A 98 7.02 6.08 8.17
C LYS A 98 7.73 7.12 9.03
N LYS A 99 7.70 6.93 10.35
CA LYS A 99 8.35 7.84 11.31
C LYS A 99 9.87 7.67 11.41
N GLN A 100 10.44 6.67 10.73
CA GLN A 100 11.89 6.47 10.67
C GLN A 100 12.47 6.90 9.32
N VAL A 101 11.70 6.78 8.23
CA VAL A 101 12.18 7.09 6.87
C VAL A 101 12.00 8.56 6.50
N TYR A 102 10.95 9.25 7.01
CA TYR A 102 10.66 10.67 6.78
C TYR A 102 10.56 11.08 5.30
N ARG A 103 10.27 10.17 4.38
CA ARG A 103 10.18 10.47 2.96
C ARG A 103 8.95 11.35 2.69
N LEU A 104 9.16 12.50 2.04
CA LEU A 104 8.07 13.38 1.64
C LEU A 104 7.25 12.75 0.50
N ARG A 105 5.96 13.10 0.44
CA ARG A 105 5.07 12.69 -0.66
C ARG A 105 5.41 13.49 -1.93
N PRO A 106 5.12 12.95 -3.15
CA PRO A 106 5.32 13.69 -4.40
C PRO A 106 4.74 15.12 -4.37
N CYS A 107 3.54 15.28 -3.82
CA CYS A 107 2.86 16.56 -3.65
C CYS A 107 3.51 17.52 -2.64
N ARG A 108 4.56 17.12 -1.91
CA ARG A 108 5.32 17.93 -0.94
C ARG A 108 6.83 17.85 -1.16
N ASP A 109 7.31 16.99 -2.04
CA ASP A 109 8.72 16.90 -2.40
C ASP A 109 9.12 18.14 -3.19
N PRO A 110 10.17 18.89 -2.79
CA PRO A 110 10.52 20.17 -3.43
C PRO A 110 10.77 20.07 -4.94
N VAL A 111 11.23 18.91 -5.42
CA VAL A 111 11.52 18.70 -6.84
C VAL A 111 10.27 18.30 -7.59
N THR A 112 9.44 17.41 -7.01
CA THR A 112 8.31 16.80 -7.72
C THR A 112 7.04 17.63 -7.63
N SER A 113 6.85 18.39 -6.53
CA SER A 113 5.61 19.14 -6.27
C SER A 113 5.29 20.22 -7.31
N VAL A 114 6.30 20.68 -8.05
CA VAL A 114 6.12 21.70 -9.12
C VAL A 114 5.48 21.14 -10.39
N THR A 115 5.54 19.82 -10.59
CA THR A 115 5.01 19.15 -11.79
C THR A 115 3.89 18.16 -11.50
N VAL A 116 3.66 17.79 -10.21
CA VAL A 116 2.66 16.79 -9.85
C VAL A 116 1.24 17.21 -10.20
N ILE A 117 0.50 16.33 -10.85
CA ILE A 117 -0.94 16.47 -11.05
C ILE A 117 -1.65 15.81 -9.86
N SER A 118 -2.04 16.65 -8.89
CA SER A 118 -2.74 16.17 -7.68
C SER A 118 -4.23 16.00 -7.94
N ARG A 119 -4.70 14.76 -8.04
CA ARG A 119 -6.11 14.43 -8.28
C ARG A 119 -6.92 14.24 -7.00
N VAL A 120 -6.25 14.29 -5.87
CA VAL A 120 -6.84 14.17 -4.53
C VAL A 120 -6.03 15.02 -3.54
N PRO A 121 -6.61 15.40 -2.38
CA PRO A 121 -5.85 16.13 -1.36
C PRO A 121 -4.58 15.39 -0.96
N CYS A 122 -3.48 16.13 -0.85
CA CYS A 122 -2.22 15.61 -0.37
C CYS A 122 -2.35 15.16 1.08
N GLY A 123 -2.30 13.86 1.32
CA GLY A 123 -2.48 13.29 2.67
C GLY A 123 -1.44 13.80 3.66
N LEU A 124 -1.78 13.78 4.95
CA LEU A 124 -0.84 14.09 6.03
C LEU A 124 0.22 13.00 6.19
N GLY A 125 1.38 13.36 6.78
CA GLY A 125 2.47 12.44 7.09
C GLY A 125 3.34 12.07 5.88
N TYR A 126 4.20 11.07 6.12
CA TYR A 126 5.25 10.65 5.20
C TYR A 126 4.76 9.65 4.14
N SER A 127 5.54 9.50 3.07
CA SER A 127 5.19 8.70 1.91
C SER A 127 5.52 7.22 2.06
N PHE A 128 6.71 6.90 2.57
CA PHE A 128 7.27 5.54 2.59
C PHE A 128 7.03 4.78 3.91
N PRO A 129 6.61 3.50 3.82
CA PRO A 129 6.03 2.84 2.67
C PRO A 129 4.55 3.24 2.48
N SER A 130 3.94 2.85 1.36
CA SER A 130 2.51 3.08 1.14
C SER A 130 1.67 2.13 1.99
N THR A 131 0.94 2.66 2.97
CA THR A 131 0.03 1.88 3.83
C THR A 131 -1.08 1.20 3.02
N HIS A 132 -1.66 1.88 2.02
CA HIS A 132 -2.65 1.27 1.13
C HIS A 132 -2.09 0.04 0.40
N ALA A 133 -0.85 0.13 -0.12
CA ALA A 133 -0.20 -1.02 -0.75
C ALA A 133 0.02 -2.16 0.26
N THR A 134 0.50 -1.82 1.45
CA THR A 134 0.75 -2.79 2.53
C THR A 134 -0.52 -3.55 2.90
N ASP A 135 -1.62 -2.86 3.18
CA ASP A 135 -2.86 -3.47 3.64
C ASP A 135 -3.49 -4.37 2.57
N HIS A 136 -3.58 -3.86 1.32
CA HIS A 136 -4.23 -4.62 0.25
C HIS A 136 -3.41 -5.83 -0.19
N PHE A 137 -2.07 -5.75 -0.18
CA PHE A 137 -1.23 -6.92 -0.41
C PHE A 137 -1.23 -7.89 0.76
N THR A 138 -1.40 -7.42 2.01
CA THR A 138 -1.63 -8.30 3.17
C THR A 138 -2.90 -9.13 2.98
N ILE A 139 -4.02 -8.49 2.62
CA ILE A 139 -5.29 -9.17 2.35
C ILE A 139 -5.14 -10.14 1.18
N ALA A 140 -4.57 -9.67 0.06
CA ALA A 140 -4.43 -10.44 -1.17
C ALA A 140 -3.62 -11.71 -0.97
N VAL A 141 -2.46 -11.62 -0.32
CA VAL A 141 -1.58 -12.77 -0.11
C VAL A 141 -2.11 -13.69 0.99
N TYR A 142 -2.66 -13.13 2.09
CA TYR A 142 -3.29 -13.93 3.14
C TYR A 142 -4.39 -14.86 2.56
N LEU A 143 -5.35 -14.29 1.84
CA LEU A 143 -6.43 -15.05 1.24
C LEU A 143 -5.93 -16.01 0.16
N SER A 144 -4.95 -15.59 -0.65
CA SER A 144 -4.37 -16.44 -1.67
C SER A 144 -3.66 -17.66 -1.07
N CYS A 145 -2.87 -17.52 -0.02
CA CYS A 145 -2.23 -18.63 0.66
C CYS A 145 -3.23 -19.67 1.18
N LEU A 146 -4.38 -19.22 1.67
CA LEU A 146 -5.41 -20.10 2.21
C LEU A 146 -6.24 -20.79 1.11
N PHE A 147 -6.58 -20.07 0.05
CA PHE A 147 -7.55 -20.55 -0.93
C PHE A 147 -6.96 -21.00 -2.26
N PHE A 148 -5.68 -20.75 -2.57
CA PHE A 148 -5.06 -21.08 -3.85
C PHE A 148 -5.18 -22.57 -4.24
N LYS A 149 -5.09 -23.47 -3.28
CA LYS A 149 -5.24 -24.93 -3.56
C LYS A 149 -6.62 -25.27 -4.08
N ARG A 150 -7.65 -24.57 -3.62
CA ARG A 150 -9.04 -24.79 -4.01
C ARG A 150 -9.43 -23.99 -5.27
N TRP A 151 -8.99 -22.72 -5.34
CA TRP A 151 -9.31 -21.79 -6.41
C TRP A 151 -8.07 -21.05 -6.87
N LYS A 152 -7.43 -21.54 -7.89
CA LYS A 152 -6.16 -20.98 -8.40
C LYS A 152 -6.29 -19.54 -8.92
N TRP A 153 -7.49 -19.13 -9.32
CA TRP A 153 -7.78 -17.77 -9.77
C TRP A 153 -7.74 -16.72 -8.64
N VAL A 154 -7.82 -17.14 -7.39
CA VAL A 154 -7.79 -16.22 -6.22
C VAL A 154 -6.51 -15.40 -6.22
N LEU A 155 -5.35 -16.02 -6.45
CA LEU A 155 -4.07 -15.31 -6.47
C LEU A 155 -4.03 -14.21 -7.54
N PRO A 156 -4.23 -14.49 -8.85
CA PRO A 156 -4.16 -13.43 -9.86
C PRO A 156 -5.22 -12.34 -9.65
N VAL A 157 -6.42 -12.67 -9.21
CA VAL A 157 -7.49 -11.68 -8.99
C VAL A 157 -7.17 -10.75 -7.83
N PHE A 158 -6.76 -11.29 -6.67
CA PHE A 158 -6.45 -10.44 -5.52
C PHE A 158 -5.15 -9.65 -5.70
N VAL A 159 -4.14 -10.22 -6.36
CA VAL A 159 -2.91 -9.49 -6.68
C VAL A 159 -3.20 -8.36 -7.67
N PHE A 160 -4.00 -8.61 -8.70
CA PHE A 160 -4.41 -7.58 -9.66
C PHE A 160 -5.22 -6.46 -8.99
N TRP A 161 -6.16 -6.81 -8.11
CA TRP A 161 -6.90 -5.85 -7.31
C TRP A 161 -5.98 -4.96 -6.45
N ALA A 162 -5.04 -5.55 -5.71
CA ALA A 162 -4.08 -4.81 -4.91
C ALA A 162 -3.14 -3.95 -5.78
N ALA A 163 -2.73 -4.45 -6.95
CA ALA A 163 -1.87 -3.73 -7.90
C ALA A 163 -2.58 -2.50 -8.50
N ILE A 164 -3.87 -2.59 -8.84
CA ILE A 164 -4.65 -1.43 -9.30
C ILE A 164 -4.68 -0.35 -8.23
N ILE A 165 -4.84 -0.72 -6.95
CA ILE A 165 -4.84 0.24 -5.85
C ILE A 165 -3.46 0.87 -5.69
N CYS A 166 -2.37 0.11 -5.84
CA CYS A 166 -1.01 0.64 -5.86
C CYS A 166 -0.79 1.63 -7.00
N PHE A 167 -1.20 1.26 -8.21
CA PHE A 167 -1.15 2.15 -9.38
C PHE A 167 -1.94 3.44 -9.13
N ALA A 168 -3.14 3.33 -8.57
CA ALA A 168 -3.97 4.48 -8.23
C ALA A 168 -3.28 5.45 -7.24
N GLN A 169 -2.52 4.95 -6.27
CA GLN A 169 -1.77 5.81 -5.33
C GLN A 169 -0.69 6.64 -6.00
N VAL A 170 -0.01 6.08 -7.01
CA VAL A 170 1.00 6.79 -7.81
C VAL A 170 0.31 7.78 -8.76
N TYR A 171 -0.71 7.31 -9.48
CA TYR A 171 -1.43 8.08 -10.47
C TYR A 171 -2.06 9.36 -9.88
N VAL A 172 -2.67 9.29 -8.70
CA VAL A 172 -3.27 10.46 -8.05
C VAL A 172 -2.26 11.41 -7.40
N GLY A 173 -0.96 11.11 -7.42
CA GLY A 173 0.12 12.01 -6.99
C GLY A 173 0.48 11.96 -5.50
N VAL A 174 0.15 10.88 -4.76
CA VAL A 174 0.37 10.82 -3.30
C VAL A 174 1.49 9.86 -2.85
N HIS A 175 1.95 8.97 -3.73
CA HIS A 175 3.04 8.04 -3.48
C HIS A 175 3.95 7.89 -4.70
N PHE A 176 5.23 7.61 -4.44
CA PHE A 176 6.17 7.20 -5.48
C PHE A 176 6.06 5.68 -5.76
N PRO A 177 6.49 5.20 -6.95
CA PRO A 177 6.52 3.77 -7.28
C PRO A 177 7.27 2.91 -6.24
N VAL A 178 8.41 3.36 -5.72
CA VAL A 178 9.14 2.63 -4.67
C VAL A 178 8.34 2.50 -3.38
N ASP A 179 7.53 3.52 -3.00
CA ASP A 179 6.71 3.46 -1.79
C ASP A 179 5.66 2.34 -1.88
N VAL A 180 5.00 2.21 -3.04
CA VAL A 180 3.98 1.19 -3.25
C VAL A 180 4.59 -0.20 -3.44
N THR A 181 5.73 -0.31 -4.10
CA THR A 181 6.44 -1.58 -4.27
C THR A 181 6.94 -2.13 -2.94
N CYS A 182 7.59 -1.29 -2.13
CA CYS A 182 8.04 -1.70 -0.79
C CYS A 182 6.85 -2.03 0.13
N GLY A 183 5.76 -1.25 0.04
CA GLY A 183 4.52 -1.56 0.76
C GLY A 183 3.92 -2.90 0.33
N ALA A 184 3.89 -3.19 -0.98
CA ALA A 184 3.41 -4.46 -1.51
C ALA A 184 4.25 -5.65 -1.05
N VAL A 185 5.57 -5.54 -1.07
CA VAL A 185 6.49 -6.59 -0.57
C VAL A 185 6.26 -6.82 0.93
N TYR A 186 6.25 -5.74 1.72
CA TYR A 186 6.03 -5.82 3.17
C TYR A 186 4.66 -6.43 3.50
N GLY A 187 3.60 -5.97 2.84
CA GLY A 187 2.26 -6.53 3.00
C GLY A 187 2.16 -8.00 2.60
N SER A 188 2.84 -8.39 1.51
CA SER A 188 2.90 -9.79 1.08
C SER A 188 3.56 -10.70 2.11
N LEU A 189 4.68 -10.26 2.69
CA LEU A 189 5.36 -11.00 3.76
C LEU A 189 4.48 -11.13 5.01
N THR A 190 3.82 -10.04 5.40
CA THR A 190 2.89 -10.05 6.54
C THR A 190 1.70 -10.98 6.28
N GLY A 191 1.07 -10.89 5.11
CA GLY A 191 -0.04 -11.76 4.73
C GLY A 191 0.33 -13.24 4.72
N ALA A 192 1.50 -13.58 4.16
CA ALA A 192 2.02 -14.95 4.16
C ALA A 192 2.31 -15.46 5.57
N LEU A 193 2.91 -14.63 6.44
CA LEU A 193 3.19 -14.97 7.84
C LEU A 193 1.89 -15.31 8.60
N PHE A 194 0.89 -14.45 8.53
CA PHE A 194 -0.37 -14.66 9.21
C PHE A 194 -1.17 -15.85 8.62
N ALA A 195 -1.09 -16.08 7.32
CA ALA A 195 -1.66 -17.28 6.70
C ALA A 195 -0.96 -18.55 7.21
N PHE A 196 0.36 -18.54 7.33
CA PHE A 196 1.12 -19.65 7.92
C PHE A 196 0.70 -19.91 9.37
N CYS A 197 0.59 -18.85 10.20
CA CYS A 197 0.12 -18.97 11.59
C CYS A 197 -1.29 -19.57 11.64
N TYR A 198 -2.21 -19.08 10.80
CA TYR A 198 -3.57 -19.63 10.71
C TYR A 198 -3.55 -21.13 10.36
N MET A 199 -2.79 -21.53 9.35
CA MET A 199 -2.70 -22.95 8.95
C MET A 199 -2.11 -23.84 10.07
N LYS A 200 -1.21 -23.31 10.89
CA LYS A 200 -0.67 -24.03 12.06
C LYS A 200 -1.70 -24.15 13.17
N MET A 201 -2.52 -23.13 13.40
CA MET A 201 -3.58 -23.13 14.41
C MET A 201 -4.79 -23.99 13.97
N GLN A 202 -4.99 -24.14 12.67
CA GLN A 202 -6.13 -24.83 12.06
C GLN A 202 -5.69 -25.93 11.07
N PRO A 203 -4.98 -26.98 11.52
CA PRO A 203 -4.42 -28.00 10.63
C PRO A 203 -5.49 -28.80 9.88
N GLY A 204 -6.73 -28.83 10.39
CA GLY A 204 -7.88 -29.46 9.72
C GLY A 204 -8.61 -28.56 8.71
N PHE A 205 -8.18 -27.32 8.51
CA PHE A 205 -8.83 -26.43 7.54
C PHE A 205 -8.65 -26.92 6.11
N LYS A 206 -9.78 -27.14 5.43
CA LYS A 206 -9.86 -27.47 4.01
C LYS A 206 -10.74 -26.41 3.32
N PRO A 207 -10.15 -25.55 2.45
CA PRO A 207 -10.88 -24.48 1.75
C PRO A 207 -11.89 -25.00 0.71
#